data_2e051c1c1cf7af8453f66f1a1441ab9c
#
_entry.id   2e051c1c1cf7af8453f66f1a1441ab9c
#
_cell.length_a   1.000
_cell.length_b   1.000
_cell.length_c   1.000
_cell.angle_alpha   90.00
_cell.angle_beta   90.00
_cell.angle_gamma   90.00
#
_symmetry.space_group_name_H-M   'P 1'
#
loop_
_entity.id
_entity.type
_entity.pdbx_description
1 polymer ?
#
loop_
_entity_poly.entity_id
_entity_poly.type
_entity_poly.pdbx_seq_one_letter_code
_entity_poly.pdbx_strand_id
1 'polypeptide(L)'
;MAIRKPRGTQDFLPEQMINWHYIEQRMREICKVYGFNEIRTPAFEETKLFLRGIGETTDVVQKEMYTFTTGDDGGSSFTLRPENTASAVSA
;
A
#
# COMPACT_ATOMS: atom_id res chain seq x y z
N MET A 1 7.63 -30.25 -1.28
CA MET A 1 7.57 -29.10 -2.19
C MET A 1 7.78 -27.82 -1.40
N ALA A 2 8.78 -27.05 -1.76
CA ALA A 2 9.07 -25.83 -1.04
C ALA A 2 8.21 -24.68 -1.56
N ILE A 3 7.54 -24.00 -0.64
CA ILE A 3 6.77 -22.80 -0.98
C ILE A 3 7.69 -21.61 -0.86
N ARG A 4 7.81 -20.85 -1.93
CA ARG A 4 8.69 -19.68 -1.97
C ARG A 4 7.90 -18.41 -1.73
N LYS A 5 8.55 -17.42 -1.14
CA LYS A 5 7.96 -16.10 -1.00
C LYS A 5 7.72 -15.50 -2.39
N PRO A 6 6.64 -14.74 -2.56
CA PRO A 6 6.42 -14.03 -3.82
C PRO A 6 7.59 -13.10 -4.12
N ARG A 7 7.88 -12.95 -5.41
CA ARG A 7 8.97 -12.09 -5.85
C ARG A 7 8.76 -10.66 -5.34
N GLY A 8 9.80 -10.08 -4.79
CA GLY A 8 9.74 -8.74 -4.24
C GLY A 8 9.30 -8.67 -2.77
N THR A 9 9.10 -9.83 -2.15
CA THR A 9 8.73 -9.88 -0.74
C THR A 9 9.78 -10.63 0.07
N GLN A 10 9.82 -10.37 1.36
CA GLN A 10 10.71 -11.11 2.25
C GLN A 10 10.21 -10.98 3.69
N ASP A 11 10.59 -11.92 4.52
CA ASP A 11 10.33 -11.83 5.95
C ASP A 11 11.45 -11.02 6.61
N PHE A 12 11.10 -10.28 7.64
CA PHE A 12 12.08 -9.58 8.46
C PHE A 12 12.16 -10.26 9.80
N LEU A 13 13.29 -10.91 10.06
CA LEU A 13 13.49 -11.67 11.29
C LEU A 13 13.83 -10.74 12.45
N PRO A 14 13.67 -11.21 13.71
CA PRO A 14 13.88 -10.35 14.87
C PRO A 14 15.22 -9.60 14.90
N GLU A 15 16.29 -10.25 14.49
CA GLU A 15 17.62 -9.60 14.47
C GLU A 15 17.69 -8.48 13.43
N GLN A 16 16.91 -8.56 12.37
CA GLN A 16 16.82 -7.51 11.35
C GLN A 16 15.93 -6.37 11.81
N MET A 17 14.92 -6.69 12.62
CA MET A 17 13.96 -5.68 13.09
C MET A 17 14.59 -4.65 14.01
N ILE A 18 15.69 -4.97 14.67
CA ILE A 18 16.39 -4.00 15.50
C ILE A 18 16.80 -2.78 14.69
N ASN A 19 17.36 -3.01 13.51
CA ASN A 19 17.78 -1.92 12.61
C ASN A 19 16.58 -1.18 12.03
N TRP A 20 15.51 -1.92 11.67
CA TRP A 20 14.31 -1.30 11.16
C TRP A 20 13.65 -0.40 12.19
N HIS A 21 13.55 -0.85 13.43
CA HIS A 21 12.99 -0.05 14.52
C HIS A 21 13.79 1.23 14.75
N TYR A 22 15.10 1.12 14.66
CA TYR A 22 15.96 2.29 14.84
C TYR A 22 15.69 3.34 13.76
N ILE A 23 15.65 2.92 12.51
CA ILE A 23 15.37 3.82 11.38
C ILE A 23 13.98 4.42 11.49
N GLU A 24 12.99 3.60 11.78
CA GLU A 24 11.61 4.07 11.91
C GLU A 24 11.46 5.08 13.03
N GLN A 25 12.12 4.84 14.17
CA GLN A 25 12.07 5.75 15.30
C GLN A 25 12.70 7.09 14.96
N ARG A 26 13.83 7.07 14.26
CA ARG A 26 14.47 8.31 13.83
C ARG A 26 13.61 9.09 12.86
N MET A 27 12.94 8.39 11.93
CA MET A 27 12.02 9.03 11.01
C MET A 27 10.84 9.67 11.74
N ARG A 28 10.30 8.98 12.75
CA ARG A 28 9.20 9.53 13.55
C ARG A 28 9.63 10.78 14.31
N GLU A 29 10.83 10.77 14.87
CA GLU A 29 11.36 11.94 15.56
C GLU A 29 11.48 13.14 14.65
N ILE A 30 12.00 12.93 13.44
CA ILE A 30 12.17 13.99 12.45
C ILE A 30 10.80 14.53 12.04
N CYS A 31 9.86 13.64 11.74
CA CYS A 31 8.51 14.06 11.35
C CYS A 31 7.83 14.85 12.45
N LYS A 32 8.04 14.48 13.70
CA LYS A 32 7.44 15.17 14.82
C LYS A 32 7.99 16.61 14.94
N VAL A 33 9.31 16.77 14.73
CA VAL A 33 9.93 18.09 14.76
C VAL A 33 9.36 19.01 13.70
N TYR A 34 9.06 18.47 12.51
CA TYR A 34 8.47 19.25 11.42
C TYR A 34 6.95 19.30 11.45
N GLY A 35 6.32 18.76 12.46
CA GLY A 35 4.88 18.85 12.61
C GLY A 35 4.07 17.88 11.75
N PHE A 36 4.67 16.82 11.27
CA PHE A 36 3.96 15.81 10.50
C PHE A 36 3.38 14.75 11.44
N ASN A 37 2.14 14.39 11.17
CA ASN A 37 1.47 13.32 11.90
C ASN A 37 1.42 12.06 11.06
N GLU A 38 1.38 10.93 11.74
CA GLU A 38 1.34 9.64 11.05
C GLU A 38 -0.08 9.32 10.58
N ILE A 39 -0.19 8.77 9.37
CA ILE A 39 -1.43 8.21 8.86
C ILE A 39 -1.14 6.83 8.30
N ARG A 40 -2.05 5.91 8.51
CA ARG A 40 -1.98 4.58 7.92
C ARG A 40 -3.27 4.34 7.17
N THR A 41 -3.15 3.95 5.92
CA THR A 41 -4.29 3.70 5.06
C THR A 41 -4.39 2.20 4.76
N PRO A 42 -5.56 1.73 4.33
CA PRO A 42 -5.73 0.30 4.04
C PRO A 42 -4.79 -0.19 2.93
N ALA A 43 -4.45 -1.47 2.98
CA ALA A 43 -3.61 -2.08 1.96
C ALA A 43 -4.34 -2.21 0.63
N PHE A 44 -5.66 -2.23 0.64
CA PHE A 44 -6.49 -2.27 -0.55
C PHE A 44 -7.69 -1.36 -0.37
N GLU A 45 -8.19 -0.82 -1.48
CA GLU A 45 -9.35 0.05 -1.48
C GLU A 45 -10.19 -0.25 -2.71
N GLU A 46 -11.39 0.36 -2.79
CA GLU A 46 -12.20 0.21 -3.98
C GLU A 46 -11.42 0.68 -5.20
N THR A 47 -11.49 -0.08 -6.26
CA THR A 47 -10.73 0.20 -7.49
C THR A 47 -10.96 1.62 -8.00
N LYS A 48 -12.20 2.10 -7.90
CA LYS A 48 -12.54 3.44 -8.39
C LYS A 48 -11.81 4.56 -7.69
N LEU A 49 -11.34 4.35 -6.45
CA LEU A 49 -10.56 5.37 -5.76
C LEU A 49 -9.28 5.69 -6.52
N PHE A 50 -8.60 4.67 -6.98
CA PHE A 50 -7.35 4.85 -7.72
C PHE A 50 -7.59 5.37 -9.14
N LEU A 51 -8.68 4.94 -9.76
CA LEU A 51 -9.01 5.38 -11.11
C LEU A 51 -9.38 6.85 -11.18
N ARG A 52 -10.02 7.37 -10.14
CA ARG A 52 -10.46 8.77 -10.12
C ARG A 52 -9.29 9.75 -10.17
N GLY A 53 -8.18 9.40 -9.54
CA GLY A 53 -7.05 10.31 -9.45
C GLY A 53 -6.16 10.32 -10.68
N ILE A 54 -6.09 9.19 -11.40
CA ILE A 54 -5.08 9.01 -12.45
C ILE A 54 -5.70 9.02 -13.85
N GLY A 55 -7.00 8.77 -13.94
CA GLY A 55 -7.68 8.64 -15.22
C GLY A 55 -7.66 7.20 -15.73
N GLU A 56 -8.76 6.81 -16.36
CA GLU A 56 -8.95 5.41 -16.76
C GLU A 56 -8.10 4.99 -17.94
N THR A 57 -7.49 5.94 -18.64
CA THR A 57 -6.84 5.68 -19.91
C THR A 57 -5.33 5.51 -19.85
N THR A 58 -4.71 5.65 -18.68
CA THR A 58 -3.26 5.49 -18.59
C THR A 58 -2.92 4.01 -18.45
N ASP A 59 -1.96 3.55 -19.27
CA ASP A 59 -1.47 2.18 -19.22
C ASP A 59 -0.91 1.83 -17.84
N VAL A 60 -0.36 2.81 -17.15
CA VAL A 60 0.22 2.62 -15.82
C VAL A 60 -0.82 2.12 -14.83
N VAL A 61 -2.03 2.67 -14.90
CA VAL A 61 -3.12 2.29 -14.00
C VAL A 61 -3.49 0.82 -14.17
N GLN A 62 -3.54 0.35 -15.41
CA GLN A 62 -3.96 -1.03 -15.67
C GLN A 62 -2.86 -2.05 -15.47
N LYS A 63 -1.62 -1.69 -15.76
CA LYS A 63 -0.50 -2.64 -15.69
C LYS A 63 0.05 -2.85 -14.30
N GLU A 64 -0.02 -1.84 -13.44
CA GLU A 64 0.55 -1.90 -12.12
C GLU A 64 -0.46 -2.16 -11.00
N MET A 65 -1.73 -2.27 -11.34
CA MET A 65 -2.77 -2.50 -10.37
C MET A 65 -3.12 -3.98 -10.25
N TYR A 66 -3.13 -4.47 -9.02
CA TYR A 66 -3.57 -5.82 -8.71
C TYR A 66 -5.00 -5.73 -8.21
N THR A 67 -5.94 -6.02 -9.09
CA THR A 67 -7.36 -5.87 -8.83
C THR A 67 -8.01 -7.24 -8.62
N PHE A 68 -8.91 -7.31 -7.65
CA PHE A 68 -9.67 -8.53 -7.38
C PHE A 68 -11.10 -8.17 -7.06
N THR A 69 -11.98 -9.14 -7.24
CA THR A 69 -13.39 -8.97 -6.92
C THR A 69 -13.76 -9.90 -5.78
N THR A 70 -14.66 -9.44 -4.93
CA THR A 70 -15.18 -10.24 -3.83
C THR A 70 -16.66 -10.48 -4.04
N GLY A 71 -17.12 -11.61 -3.52
CA GLY A 71 -18.53 -11.95 -3.62
C GLY A 71 -18.91 -12.59 -4.94
N ASP A 72 -20.05 -13.25 -4.92
CA ASP A 72 -20.47 -14.05 -6.06
C ASP A 72 -21.36 -13.29 -7.04
N ASP A 73 -21.99 -12.22 -6.61
CA ASP A 73 -23.00 -11.53 -7.42
C ASP A 73 -22.65 -10.07 -7.64
N GLY A 74 -21.77 -9.82 -8.61
CA GLY A 74 -21.41 -8.47 -8.95
C GLY A 74 -20.73 -7.76 -7.80
N GLY A 75 -19.91 -8.50 -7.05
CA GLY A 75 -19.22 -7.99 -5.90
C GLY A 75 -18.34 -6.78 -6.24
N SER A 76 -17.99 -6.06 -5.21
CA SER A 76 -17.15 -4.87 -5.37
C SER A 76 -15.77 -5.23 -5.89
N SER A 77 -15.21 -4.36 -6.69
CA SER A 77 -13.85 -4.49 -7.21
C SER A 77 -12.90 -3.75 -6.28
N PHE A 78 -11.88 -4.45 -5.81
CA PHE A 78 -10.85 -3.88 -4.94
C PHE A 78 -9.49 -3.99 -5.59
N THR A 79 -8.62 -3.06 -5.27
CA THR A 79 -7.27 -3.02 -5.81
C THR A 79 -6.28 -2.87 -4.68
N LEU A 80 -5.21 -3.67 -4.69
CA LEU A 80 -4.10 -3.46 -3.77
C LEU A 80 -3.47 -2.11 -4.10
N ARG A 81 -3.16 -1.33 -3.09
CA ARG A 81 -2.68 0.04 -3.30
C ARG A 81 -1.42 0.07 -4.18
N PRO A 82 -1.50 0.71 -5.35
CA PRO A 82 -0.32 0.90 -6.19
C PRO A 82 0.48 2.10 -5.72
N GLU A 83 -0.16 3.00 -4.97
CA GLU A 83 0.46 4.18 -4.40
C GLU A 83 -0.39 4.62 -3.21
N ASN A 84 0.11 5.53 -2.42
CA ASN A 84 -0.56 5.91 -1.18
C ASN A 84 -1.22 7.30 -1.21
N THR A 85 -0.96 8.06 -2.25
CA THR A 85 -1.46 9.44 -2.33
C THR A 85 -2.97 9.51 -2.35
N ALA A 86 -3.61 8.67 -3.18
CA ALA A 86 -5.06 8.66 -3.30
C ALA A 86 -5.74 8.31 -1.97
N SER A 87 -5.22 7.33 -1.26
CA SER A 87 -5.76 6.92 0.03
C SER A 87 -5.58 8.02 1.08
N ALA A 88 -4.42 8.65 1.11
CA ALA A 88 -4.14 9.72 2.06
C ALA A 88 -5.04 10.93 1.82
N VAL A 89 -5.28 11.28 0.57
CA VAL A 89 -6.13 12.42 0.22
C VAL A 89 -7.59 12.13 0.58
N SER A 90 -8.03 10.88 0.44
CA SER A 90 -9.41 10.53 0.75
C SER A 90 -9.69 10.39 2.24
N ALA A 91 -8.65 10.28 3.05
CA ALA A 91 -8.80 10.10 4.48
C ALA A 91 -9.41 11.31 5.18
#